data_ae1d90a0f129b1792f50951928f48262
#
_entry.id   ae1d90a0f129b1792f50951928f48262
#
_cell.length_a   1.000
_cell.length_b   1.000
_cell.length_c   1.000
_cell.angle_alpha   90.00
_cell.angle_beta   90.00
_cell.angle_gamma   90.00
#
_symmetry.space_group_name_H-M   'P 1'
#
loop_
_entity.id
_entity.type
_entity.pdbx_description
1 polymer ?
#
loop_
_entity_poly.entity_id
_entity_poly.type
_entity_poly.pdbx_seq_one_letter_code
_entity_poly.pdbx_strand_id
1 'polypeptide(L)'
;SQAKEASRLLDGHHFDLAFTSNLIRAQKTLDIILNELDINLDIIKNEALNERDYGDLVSQNKEEAAKKFGEEQVQIWRRSFDTPPPGGESLKMTLDRTIPYFNSVIKPHLIDGKNIILSAHGNSIRSIVMELFNYSSEKILETEVGWCEPIVYTFNDKFEVTNFNLMTRPSEPSKSHFPEYKLFV
;
A
#
# COMPACT_ATOMS: atom_id res chain seq x y z
N SER A 1 -2.15 -9.67 17.56
CA SER A 1 -1.72 -9.67 16.14
C SER A 1 -1.38 -8.25 15.71
N GLN A 2 -0.60 -8.11 14.65
CA GLN A 2 -0.22 -6.81 14.08
C GLN A 2 -1.44 -5.94 13.71
N ALA A 3 -2.50 -6.55 13.19
CA ALA A 3 -3.75 -5.86 12.87
C ALA A 3 -4.44 -5.29 14.13
N LYS A 4 -4.38 -5.98 15.27
CA LYS A 4 -4.90 -5.46 16.54
C LYS A 4 -4.09 -4.30 17.10
N GLU A 5 -2.77 -4.28 16.86
CA GLU A 5 -1.95 -3.12 17.23
C GLU A 5 -2.27 -1.92 16.33
N ALA A 6 -2.43 -2.16 15.01
CA ALA A 6 -2.83 -1.13 14.07
C ALA A 6 -4.18 -0.51 14.43
N SER A 7 -5.18 -1.31 14.88
CA SER A 7 -6.47 -0.78 15.30
C SER A 7 -6.34 0.19 16.49
N ARG A 8 -5.50 -0.12 17.47
CA ARG A 8 -5.28 0.76 18.62
C ARG A 8 -4.65 2.10 18.21
N LEU A 9 -3.78 2.10 17.19
CA LEU A 9 -3.19 3.32 16.64
C LEU A 9 -4.21 4.18 15.89
N LEU A 10 -5.25 3.55 15.34
CA LEU A 10 -6.35 4.20 14.62
C LEU A 10 -7.54 4.57 15.51
N ASP A 11 -7.47 4.27 16.81
CA ASP A 11 -8.52 4.64 17.75
C ASP A 11 -8.77 6.15 17.76
N GLY A 12 -10.02 6.55 17.77
CA GLY A 12 -10.45 7.95 17.69
C GLY A 12 -10.51 8.52 16.26
N HIS A 13 -10.07 7.78 15.22
CA HIS A 13 -10.29 8.16 13.84
C HIS A 13 -11.71 7.81 13.38
N HIS A 14 -12.32 8.69 12.60
CA HIS A 14 -13.62 8.44 11.97
C HIS A 14 -13.42 7.99 10.53
N PHE A 15 -14.14 6.95 10.12
CA PHE A 15 -14.14 6.44 8.76
C PHE A 15 -15.56 6.34 8.20
N ASP A 16 -15.74 6.70 6.93
CA ASP A 16 -17.02 6.67 6.22
C ASP A 16 -17.12 5.50 5.25
N LEU A 17 -15.99 5.03 4.73
CA LEU A 17 -15.90 4.01 3.69
C LEU A 17 -14.59 3.25 3.78
N ALA A 18 -14.62 1.97 3.41
CA ALA A 18 -13.45 1.11 3.41
C ALA A 18 -13.15 0.54 2.01
N PHE A 19 -11.88 0.46 1.66
CA PHE A 19 -11.39 -0.19 0.46
C PHE A 19 -10.38 -1.28 0.79
N THR A 20 -10.41 -2.37 0.03
CA THR A 20 -9.42 -3.44 0.14
C THR A 20 -9.26 -4.18 -1.19
N SER A 21 -8.23 -5.02 -1.26
CA SER A 21 -7.96 -5.87 -2.41
C SER A 21 -8.86 -7.12 -2.44
N ASN A 22 -8.78 -7.87 -3.53
CA ASN A 22 -9.43 -9.18 -3.62
C ASN A 22 -8.66 -10.28 -2.87
N LEU A 23 -7.48 -10.00 -2.32
CA LEU A 23 -6.68 -10.98 -1.59
C LEU A 23 -7.12 -11.09 -0.12
N ILE A 24 -7.39 -12.31 0.32
CA ILE A 24 -7.96 -12.60 1.65
C ILE A 24 -7.13 -12.00 2.79
N ARG A 25 -5.81 -11.95 2.69
CA ARG A 25 -4.95 -11.41 3.76
C ARG A 25 -5.20 -9.93 4.06
N ALA A 26 -5.45 -9.11 3.02
CA ALA A 26 -5.79 -7.70 3.21
C ALA A 26 -7.21 -7.54 3.75
N GLN A 27 -8.16 -8.34 3.26
CA GLN A 27 -9.54 -8.36 3.76
C GLN A 27 -9.59 -8.72 5.24
N LYS A 28 -8.90 -9.79 5.66
CA LYS A 28 -8.84 -10.20 7.07
C LYS A 28 -8.16 -9.15 7.96
N THR A 29 -7.14 -8.47 7.46
CA THR A 29 -6.52 -7.36 8.20
C THR A 29 -7.53 -6.24 8.44
N LEU A 30 -8.26 -5.84 7.41
CA LEU A 30 -9.30 -4.81 7.52
C LEU A 30 -10.42 -5.25 8.47
N ASP A 31 -10.93 -6.50 8.34
CA ASP A 31 -11.97 -7.03 9.20
C ASP A 31 -11.56 -7.01 10.68
N ILE A 32 -10.31 -7.40 10.99
CA ILE A 32 -9.80 -7.35 12.38
C ILE A 32 -9.76 -5.91 12.87
N ILE A 33 -9.28 -4.96 12.07
CA ILE A 33 -9.20 -3.55 12.46
C ILE A 33 -10.59 -2.99 12.74
N LEU A 34 -11.53 -3.16 11.81
CA LEU A 34 -12.90 -2.65 11.96
C LEU A 34 -13.63 -3.28 13.15
N ASN A 35 -13.47 -4.58 13.37
CA ASN A 35 -14.05 -5.26 14.52
C ASN A 35 -13.47 -4.78 15.87
N GLU A 36 -12.16 -4.57 15.97
CA GLU A 36 -11.53 -4.06 17.20
C GLU A 36 -11.93 -2.61 17.49
N LEU A 37 -12.28 -1.83 16.47
CA LEU A 37 -12.74 -0.45 16.60
C LEU A 37 -14.28 -0.35 16.78
N ASP A 38 -15.00 -1.46 16.69
CA ASP A 38 -16.48 -1.52 16.71
C ASP A 38 -17.12 -0.64 15.61
N ILE A 39 -16.50 -0.69 14.41
CA ILE A 39 -16.92 0.10 13.24
C ILE A 39 -17.52 -0.83 12.18
N ASN A 40 -18.70 -0.48 11.69
CA ASN A 40 -19.34 -1.15 10.55
C ASN A 40 -19.39 -0.20 9.35
N LEU A 41 -18.75 -0.59 8.26
CA LEU A 41 -18.62 0.21 7.03
C LEU A 41 -18.94 -0.63 5.80
N ASP A 42 -19.39 0.03 4.74
CA ASP A 42 -19.37 -0.54 3.40
C ASP A 42 -17.91 -0.76 2.96
N ILE A 43 -17.61 -1.98 2.53
CA ILE A 43 -16.27 -2.39 2.08
C ILE A 43 -16.31 -2.63 0.58
N ILE A 44 -15.52 -1.86 -0.16
CA ILE A 44 -15.35 -2.02 -1.61
C ILE A 44 -14.07 -2.81 -1.86
N LYS A 45 -14.19 -3.94 -2.56
CA LYS A 45 -13.09 -4.82 -2.93
C LYS A 45 -12.77 -4.66 -4.42
N ASN A 46 -11.49 -4.54 -4.74
CA ASN A 46 -11.08 -4.46 -6.15
C ASN A 46 -9.67 -5.04 -6.36
N GLU A 47 -9.50 -5.75 -7.48
CA GLU A 47 -8.21 -6.36 -7.86
C GLU A 47 -7.13 -5.33 -8.18
N ALA A 48 -7.50 -4.09 -8.55
CA ALA A 48 -6.54 -3.01 -8.75
C ALA A 48 -5.68 -2.72 -7.50
N LEU A 49 -6.16 -3.11 -6.30
CA LEU A 49 -5.46 -2.97 -5.04
C LEU A 49 -4.69 -4.24 -4.63
N ASN A 50 -4.69 -5.31 -5.46
CA ASN A 50 -3.94 -6.53 -5.18
C ASN A 50 -2.43 -6.25 -5.08
N GLU A 51 -1.73 -7.14 -4.37
CA GLU A 51 -0.28 -7.13 -4.38
C GLU A 51 0.26 -7.38 -5.78
N ARG A 52 1.44 -6.86 -6.05
CA ARG A 52 2.23 -7.15 -7.23
C ARG A 52 2.35 -8.66 -7.42
N ASP A 53 2.04 -9.13 -8.60
CA ASP A 53 2.23 -10.53 -8.96
C ASP A 53 3.72 -10.79 -9.28
N TYR A 54 4.32 -11.68 -8.53
CA TYR A 54 5.72 -12.08 -8.74
C TYR A 54 5.86 -13.25 -9.72
N GLY A 55 4.76 -13.72 -10.34
CA GLY A 55 4.78 -14.77 -11.35
C GLY A 55 5.49 -16.02 -10.88
N ASP A 56 6.43 -16.52 -11.67
CA ASP A 56 7.19 -17.73 -11.38
C ASP A 56 8.06 -17.67 -10.12
N LEU A 57 8.23 -16.48 -9.53
CA LEU A 57 8.98 -16.33 -8.28
C LEU A 57 8.12 -16.55 -7.01
N VAL A 58 6.80 -16.64 -7.13
CA VAL A 58 5.88 -16.75 -5.97
C VAL A 58 6.13 -18.00 -5.14
N SER A 59 6.41 -19.14 -5.77
CA SER A 59 6.58 -20.44 -5.12
C SER A 59 8.04 -20.78 -4.79
N GLN A 60 8.99 -19.90 -5.10
CA GLN A 60 10.40 -20.14 -4.93
C GLN A 60 10.97 -19.28 -3.82
N ASN A 61 11.74 -19.88 -2.90
CA ASN A 61 12.55 -19.09 -1.99
C ASN A 61 13.69 -18.39 -2.76
N LYS A 62 14.33 -17.38 -2.13
CA LYS A 62 15.39 -16.61 -2.79
C LYS A 62 16.53 -17.47 -3.33
N GLU A 63 16.91 -18.52 -2.60
CA GLU A 63 18.02 -19.42 -2.97
C GLU A 63 17.66 -20.29 -4.16
N GLU A 64 16.45 -20.82 -4.21
CA GLU A 64 15.94 -21.63 -5.34
C GLU A 64 15.82 -20.79 -6.61
N ALA A 65 15.27 -19.58 -6.51
CA ALA A 65 15.19 -18.65 -7.62
C ALA A 65 16.58 -18.25 -8.12
N ALA A 66 17.52 -17.95 -7.21
CA ALA A 66 18.90 -17.60 -7.55
C ALA A 66 19.64 -18.76 -8.24
N LYS A 67 19.43 -20.00 -7.80
CA LYS A 67 20.00 -21.19 -8.45
C LYS A 67 19.45 -21.41 -9.85
N LYS A 68 18.16 -21.13 -10.07
CA LYS A 68 17.48 -21.37 -11.35
C LYS A 68 17.75 -20.28 -12.38
N PHE A 69 17.75 -19.02 -11.96
CA PHE A 69 17.78 -17.86 -12.86
C PHE A 69 19.04 -16.99 -12.73
N GLY A 70 19.88 -17.24 -11.73
CA GLY A 70 21.02 -16.42 -11.36
C GLY A 70 20.62 -15.29 -10.38
N GLU A 71 21.51 -15.01 -9.42
CA GLU A 71 21.26 -14.00 -8.36
C GLU A 71 21.01 -12.60 -8.94
N GLU A 72 21.81 -12.19 -9.92
CA GLU A 72 21.70 -10.88 -10.57
C GLU A 72 20.33 -10.70 -11.24
N GLN A 73 19.87 -11.70 -11.99
CA GLN A 73 18.59 -11.64 -12.68
C GLN A 73 17.42 -11.59 -11.70
N VAL A 74 17.47 -12.38 -10.62
CA VAL A 74 16.43 -12.35 -9.57
C VAL A 74 16.42 -11.00 -8.88
N GLN A 75 17.58 -10.40 -8.65
CA GLN A 75 17.68 -9.07 -8.05
C GLN A 75 17.12 -7.99 -8.97
N ILE A 76 17.36 -8.05 -10.26
CA ILE A 76 16.76 -7.15 -11.26
C ILE A 76 15.24 -7.23 -11.19
N TRP A 77 14.65 -8.42 -11.23
CA TRP A 77 13.19 -8.58 -11.15
C TRP A 77 12.58 -8.07 -9.85
N ARG A 78 13.30 -8.17 -8.74
CA ARG A 78 12.81 -7.72 -7.43
C ARG A 78 12.99 -6.24 -7.18
N ARG A 79 13.99 -5.61 -7.79
CA ARG A 79 14.47 -4.26 -7.48
C ARG A 79 14.29 -3.25 -8.60
N SER A 80 14.09 -3.68 -9.85
CA SER A 80 13.84 -2.74 -10.95
C SER A 80 12.41 -2.20 -10.92
N PHE A 81 12.24 -1.04 -11.53
CA PHE A 81 10.94 -0.39 -11.65
C PHE A 81 10.05 -1.04 -12.72
N ASP A 82 10.62 -1.38 -13.87
CA ASP A 82 9.90 -1.73 -15.10
C ASP A 82 10.17 -3.13 -15.64
N THR A 83 11.07 -3.90 -15.04
CA THR A 83 11.41 -5.25 -15.50
C THR A 83 10.63 -6.32 -14.74
N PRO A 84 9.60 -6.95 -15.35
CA PRO A 84 8.79 -7.96 -14.68
C PRO A 84 9.52 -9.31 -14.61
N PRO A 85 9.25 -10.13 -13.56
CA PRO A 85 9.63 -11.53 -13.58
C PRO A 85 8.76 -12.30 -14.59
N PRO A 86 9.19 -13.51 -15.02
CA PRO A 86 8.40 -14.33 -15.92
C PRO A 86 7.00 -14.61 -15.37
N GLY A 87 5.96 -14.33 -16.17
CA GLY A 87 4.58 -14.51 -15.78
C GLY A 87 4.05 -13.56 -14.71
N GLY A 88 4.83 -12.54 -14.31
CA GLY A 88 4.46 -11.61 -13.25
C GLY A 88 4.43 -10.15 -13.67
N GLU A 89 4.36 -9.27 -12.68
CA GLU A 89 4.30 -7.81 -12.83
C GLU A 89 5.63 -7.15 -12.42
N SER A 90 6.00 -6.08 -13.14
CA SER A 90 6.91 -5.06 -12.62
C SER A 90 6.19 -4.14 -11.64
N LEU A 91 6.93 -3.34 -10.88
CA LEU A 91 6.31 -2.29 -10.06
C LEU A 91 5.52 -1.30 -10.94
N LYS A 92 6.06 -0.94 -12.11
CA LYS A 92 5.36 -0.08 -13.09
C LYS A 92 4.01 -0.65 -13.49
N MET A 93 3.91 -1.95 -13.79
CA MET A 93 2.65 -2.59 -14.14
C MET A 93 1.64 -2.56 -12.99
N THR A 94 2.08 -2.71 -11.75
CA THR A 94 1.25 -2.53 -10.56
C THR A 94 0.73 -1.09 -10.46
N LEU A 95 1.59 -0.09 -10.69
CA LEU A 95 1.18 1.31 -10.76
C LEU A 95 0.15 1.57 -11.87
N ASP A 96 0.37 1.02 -13.05
CA ASP A 96 -0.48 1.21 -14.23
C ASP A 96 -1.95 0.74 -14.00
N ARG A 97 -2.20 -0.16 -13.05
CA ARG A 97 -3.56 -0.58 -12.65
C ARG A 97 -4.07 0.10 -11.37
N THR A 98 -3.19 0.38 -10.41
CA THR A 98 -3.57 0.93 -9.10
C THR A 98 -3.86 2.43 -9.17
N ILE A 99 -3.02 3.22 -9.85
CA ILE A 99 -3.17 4.68 -9.92
C ILE A 99 -4.46 5.10 -10.64
N PRO A 100 -4.82 4.56 -11.83
CA PRO A 100 -6.10 4.88 -12.47
C PRO A 100 -7.30 4.54 -11.59
N TYR A 101 -7.28 3.41 -10.88
CA TYR A 101 -8.34 3.04 -9.95
C TYR A 101 -8.43 4.02 -8.77
N PHE A 102 -7.29 4.35 -8.16
CA PHE A 102 -7.25 5.36 -7.10
C PHE A 102 -7.85 6.68 -7.57
N ASN A 103 -7.42 7.19 -8.71
CA ASN A 103 -7.85 8.48 -9.23
C ASN A 103 -9.33 8.52 -9.65
N SER A 104 -9.85 7.43 -10.21
CA SER A 104 -11.23 7.39 -10.73
C SER A 104 -12.27 6.91 -9.72
N VAL A 105 -11.88 6.12 -8.71
CA VAL A 105 -12.82 5.52 -7.76
C VAL A 105 -12.61 6.02 -6.33
N ILE A 106 -11.38 6.01 -5.81
CA ILE A 106 -11.12 6.34 -4.40
C ILE A 106 -11.07 7.86 -4.18
N LYS A 107 -10.28 8.56 -4.98
CA LYS A 107 -10.07 10.01 -4.88
C LYS A 107 -11.36 10.85 -4.90
N PRO A 108 -12.38 10.55 -5.73
CA PRO A 108 -13.64 11.29 -5.68
C PRO A 108 -14.32 11.28 -4.31
N HIS A 109 -14.29 10.15 -3.60
CA HIS A 109 -14.82 10.08 -2.24
C HIS A 109 -14.06 10.95 -1.24
N LEU A 110 -12.72 11.02 -1.38
CA LEU A 110 -11.88 11.90 -0.57
C LEU A 110 -12.18 13.38 -0.86
N ILE A 111 -12.37 13.75 -2.13
CA ILE A 111 -12.75 15.10 -2.55
C ILE A 111 -14.13 15.46 -1.99
N ASP A 112 -15.06 14.52 -1.92
CA ASP A 112 -16.38 14.71 -1.28
C ASP A 112 -16.32 14.78 0.26
N GLY A 113 -15.12 14.77 0.85
CA GLY A 113 -14.90 14.94 2.29
C GLY A 113 -15.06 13.66 3.10
N LYS A 114 -15.14 12.49 2.47
CA LYS A 114 -15.21 11.21 3.18
C LYS A 114 -13.84 10.79 3.71
N ASN A 115 -13.83 10.27 4.92
CA ASN A 115 -12.66 9.62 5.51
C ASN A 115 -12.63 8.14 5.11
N ILE A 116 -11.54 7.71 4.51
CA ILE A 116 -11.39 6.38 3.95
C ILE A 116 -10.34 5.59 4.71
N ILE A 117 -10.66 4.35 5.05
CA ILE A 117 -9.67 3.35 5.44
C ILE A 117 -9.40 2.40 4.27
N LEU A 118 -8.13 2.16 3.96
CA LEU A 118 -7.69 1.29 2.89
C LEU A 118 -6.71 0.25 3.43
N SER A 119 -7.03 -1.02 3.24
CA SER A 119 -6.14 -2.14 3.55
C SER A 119 -5.73 -2.84 2.26
N ALA A 120 -4.45 -2.78 1.93
CA ALA A 120 -3.91 -3.33 0.70
C ALA A 120 -2.51 -3.95 0.94
N HIS A 121 -1.58 -3.78 0.02
CA HIS A 121 -0.29 -4.46 0.03
C HIS A 121 0.84 -3.48 -0.23
N GLY A 122 2.07 -3.91 0.08
CA GLY A 122 3.25 -3.05 -0.03
C GLY A 122 3.36 -2.34 -1.38
N ASN A 123 3.24 -3.06 -2.50
CA ASN A 123 3.42 -2.44 -3.81
C ASN A 123 2.20 -1.63 -4.29
N SER A 124 0.97 -2.05 -3.98
CA SER A 124 -0.21 -1.24 -4.30
C SER A 124 -0.29 0.04 -3.45
N ILE A 125 0.10 -0.01 -2.17
CA ILE A 125 0.21 1.17 -1.32
C ILE A 125 1.32 2.10 -1.84
N ARG A 126 2.50 1.56 -2.22
CA ARG A 126 3.59 2.36 -2.82
C ARG A 126 3.13 3.07 -4.09
N SER A 127 2.26 2.46 -4.89
CA SER A 127 1.66 3.11 -6.06
C SER A 127 0.87 4.37 -5.67
N ILE A 128 0.07 4.28 -4.62
CA ILE A 128 -0.71 5.43 -4.10
C ILE A 128 0.24 6.49 -3.51
N VAL A 129 1.27 6.08 -2.77
CA VAL A 129 2.29 7.00 -2.24
C VAL A 129 2.99 7.76 -3.36
N MET A 130 3.36 7.08 -4.44
CA MET A 130 4.00 7.69 -5.62
C MET A 130 3.09 8.77 -6.23
N GLU A 131 1.81 8.48 -6.38
CA GLU A 131 0.81 9.44 -6.90
C GLU A 131 0.65 10.64 -5.97
N LEU A 132 0.46 10.41 -4.67
CA LEU A 132 0.21 11.48 -3.69
C LEU A 132 1.40 12.41 -3.48
N PHE A 133 2.62 11.89 -3.49
CA PHE A 133 3.84 12.67 -3.30
C PHE A 133 4.55 13.05 -4.60
N ASN A 134 4.01 12.64 -5.74
CA ASN A 134 4.62 12.83 -7.06
C ASN A 134 6.09 12.35 -7.09
N TYR A 135 6.30 11.13 -6.56
CA TYR A 135 7.64 10.55 -6.52
C TYR A 135 8.12 10.12 -7.91
N SER A 136 9.42 10.24 -8.14
CA SER A 136 10.09 9.64 -9.29
C SER A 136 10.18 8.10 -9.15
N SER A 137 10.55 7.44 -10.25
CA SER A 137 10.85 6.00 -10.25
C SER A 137 11.96 5.62 -9.26
N GLU A 138 12.95 6.47 -9.09
CA GLU A 138 14.04 6.28 -8.12
C GLU A 138 13.53 6.37 -6.69
N LYS A 139 12.77 7.41 -6.37
CA LYS A 139 12.21 7.62 -5.02
C LYS A 139 11.27 6.49 -4.61
N ILE A 140 10.42 6.00 -5.51
CA ILE A 140 9.50 4.91 -5.17
C ILE A 140 10.24 3.59 -4.94
N LEU A 141 11.39 3.35 -5.60
CA LEU A 141 12.22 2.17 -5.33
C LEU A 141 12.87 2.20 -3.94
N GLU A 142 13.11 3.38 -3.39
CA GLU A 142 13.62 3.57 -2.02
C GLU A 142 12.51 3.55 -0.97
N THR A 143 11.24 3.64 -1.39
CA THR A 143 10.09 3.66 -0.47
C THR A 143 9.78 2.25 0.03
N GLU A 144 9.67 2.10 1.34
CA GLU A 144 9.27 0.86 2.00
C GLU A 144 8.00 1.09 2.83
N VAL A 145 7.10 0.11 2.83
CA VAL A 145 5.87 0.12 3.62
C VAL A 145 5.85 -1.08 4.54
N GLY A 146 5.87 -0.81 5.83
CA GLY A 146 5.83 -1.84 6.87
C GLY A 146 4.44 -2.50 6.99
N TRP A 147 4.41 -3.72 7.51
CA TRP A 147 3.16 -4.45 7.68
C TRP A 147 2.35 -3.89 8.84
N CYS A 148 1.07 -3.59 8.58
CA CYS A 148 0.16 -3.03 9.57
C CYS A 148 0.73 -1.79 10.29
N GLU A 149 1.48 -0.96 9.58
CA GLU A 149 1.88 0.38 10.01
C GLU A 149 0.94 1.38 9.35
N PRO A 150 -0.04 1.95 10.09
CA PRO A 150 -0.98 2.87 9.49
C PRO A 150 -0.31 4.13 8.98
N ILE A 151 -0.71 4.55 7.79
CA ILE A 151 -0.27 5.79 7.16
C ILE A 151 -1.49 6.70 7.04
N VAL A 152 -1.48 7.82 7.72
CA VAL A 152 -2.59 8.78 7.73
C VAL A 152 -2.23 10.00 6.93
N TYR A 153 -3.00 10.27 5.89
CA TYR A 153 -2.92 11.48 5.07
C TYR A 153 -4.05 12.44 5.43
N THR A 154 -3.75 13.72 5.49
CA THR A 154 -4.75 14.79 5.53
C THR A 154 -4.62 15.64 4.27
N PHE A 155 -5.76 15.99 3.67
CA PHE A 155 -5.82 16.75 2.44
C PHE A 155 -6.52 18.09 2.66
N ASN A 156 -6.11 19.10 1.88
CA ASN A 156 -6.86 20.35 1.77
C ASN A 156 -7.93 20.28 0.65
N ASP A 157 -8.67 21.37 0.43
CA ASP A 157 -9.72 21.45 -0.59
C ASP A 157 -9.22 21.31 -2.03
N LYS A 158 -7.90 21.46 -2.25
CA LYS A 158 -7.25 21.24 -3.55
C LYS A 158 -6.74 19.83 -3.74
N PHE A 159 -7.03 18.92 -2.80
CA PHE A 159 -6.50 17.57 -2.75
C PHE A 159 -4.97 17.50 -2.66
N GLU A 160 -4.36 18.44 -1.96
CA GLU A 160 -2.94 18.45 -1.65
C GLU A 160 -2.72 17.87 -0.24
N VAL A 161 -1.67 17.09 -0.04
CA VAL A 161 -1.35 16.50 1.27
C VAL A 161 -0.81 17.57 2.21
N THR A 162 -1.55 17.87 3.25
CA THR A 162 -1.18 18.87 4.27
C THR A 162 -0.55 18.24 5.52
N ASN A 163 -0.86 16.99 5.79
CA ASN A 163 -0.26 16.24 6.89
C ASN A 163 -0.06 14.78 6.49
N PHE A 164 1.03 14.21 6.96
CA PHE A 164 1.42 12.82 6.78
C PHE A 164 1.89 12.26 8.11
N ASN A 165 1.24 11.22 8.58
CA ASN A 165 1.59 10.58 9.85
C ASN A 165 1.76 9.08 9.65
N LEU A 166 3.00 8.60 9.82
CA LEU A 166 3.33 7.19 9.88
C LEU A 166 3.22 6.73 11.34
N MET A 167 2.30 5.82 11.60
CA MET A 167 2.08 5.25 12.93
C MET A 167 2.84 3.94 13.08
N THR A 168 3.77 3.89 14.02
CA THR A 168 4.59 2.71 14.27
C THR A 168 3.99 1.85 15.37
N ARG A 169 4.02 0.54 15.18
CA ARG A 169 3.54 -0.41 16.19
C ARG A 169 4.53 -0.53 17.36
N PRO A 170 4.05 -0.54 18.60
CA PRO A 170 4.95 -0.61 19.78
C PRO A 170 5.78 -1.89 19.86
N SER A 171 5.31 -2.99 19.27
CA SER A 171 5.93 -4.31 19.38
C SER A 171 7.17 -4.51 18.51
N GLU A 172 7.33 -3.71 17.45
CA GLU A 172 8.42 -3.86 16.49
C GLU A 172 8.92 -2.50 15.99
N PRO A 173 10.21 -2.36 15.67
CA PRO A 173 10.72 -1.18 14.98
C PRO A 173 10.03 -1.02 13.62
N SER A 174 9.76 0.23 13.22
CA SER A 174 9.19 0.52 11.90
C SER A 174 10.08 -0.02 10.79
N LYS A 175 9.43 -0.61 9.78
CA LYS A 175 10.06 -1.02 8.52
C LYS A 175 9.70 -0.09 7.36
N SER A 176 8.86 0.91 7.63
CA SER A 176 8.51 1.91 6.64
C SER A 176 9.62 2.92 6.46
N HIS A 177 9.86 3.30 5.22
CA HIS A 177 10.79 4.35 4.84
C HIS A 177 10.18 5.17 3.70
N PHE A 178 10.13 6.47 3.88
CA PHE A 178 9.63 7.41 2.88
C PHE A 178 10.73 8.44 2.60
N PRO A 179 11.27 8.50 1.37
CA PRO A 179 12.16 9.57 0.96
C PRO A 179 11.52 10.95 1.14
N GLU A 180 12.31 12.01 1.00
CA GLU A 180 11.83 13.37 1.12
C GLU A 180 10.55 13.60 0.31
N TYR A 181 9.51 14.12 0.99
CA TYR A 181 8.21 14.46 0.42
C TYR A 181 7.83 15.89 0.77
N LYS A 182 6.93 16.47 -0.02
CA LYS A 182 6.44 17.83 0.20
C LYS A 182 5.05 17.79 0.80
N LEU A 183 4.84 18.57 1.86
CA LEU A 183 3.54 18.91 2.41
C LEU A 183 3.14 20.32 1.99
N PHE A 184 1.85 20.51 1.77
CA PHE A 184 1.27 21.79 1.40
C PHE A 184 0.61 22.40 2.66
N VAL A 185 1.04 23.58 3.07
CA VAL A 185 0.57 24.28 4.28
C VAL A 185 -0.39 25.39 3.90
#